data_fca7e61b4effd0fc9718457ad3bd0b17
#
_entry.id   fca7e61b4effd0fc9718457ad3bd0b17
#
_cell.length_a   1.000
_cell.length_b   1.000
_cell.length_c   1.000
_cell.angle_alpha   90.00
_cell.angle_beta   90.00
_cell.angle_gamma   90.00
#
_symmetry.space_group_name_H-M   'P 1'
#
loop_
_entity.id
_entity.type
_entity.pdbx_description
1 polymer ?
#
loop_
_entity_poly.entity_id
_entity_poly.type
_entity_poly.pdbx_seq_one_letter_code
_entity_poly.pdbx_strand_id
1 'polypeptide(L)'
;CSRYPSRDIFFDMDNKSYSTFMNGLTDNTYTCYPICTLSQEQLIKLVDVYLCCMEEPDALKEKNFFLREALRLELEEPDGPLSMQGTVLSEDWGHLTDIQENADSFTAKALYPGLPASNLLGRLHLHYRELSFELVREAFNRCYDYSNCLMVLYGDADYRSVLEFLDKEHLSRYKGTHRSLLPVMNQAPAPGKRCLTAKSPAYADSPREQASIIDYAIDLTGSSQEELIYWDLFTDVLDSDTSPWHRCAREAGINNVMEVYLDLLLPAPSLRFRLRNGDEEQKDGFCRIIRYALQEISANGVTPELYQAAMKENRLSDALTREGSHLGFNISEEIGRYWSQTGKTDYFQLYETASRRFAHDNSQSILKMLASRALTPETSAVDEPAPCPGMAEALVGDI
;
A
#
# COMPACT_ATOMS: atom_id res chain seq x y z
N CYS A 1 -13.58 7.62 24.42
CA CYS A 1 -13.56 9.05 24.77
C CYS A 1 -14.62 9.37 25.82
N SER A 2 -14.46 10.48 26.52
CA SER A 2 -15.34 10.87 27.65
C SER A 2 -16.80 11.07 27.28
N ARG A 3 -17.10 11.46 26.04
CA ARG A 3 -18.47 11.67 25.53
C ARG A 3 -19.23 10.36 25.30
N TYR A 4 -18.49 9.31 24.94
CA TYR A 4 -19.03 7.99 24.64
C TYR A 4 -18.38 6.92 25.53
N PRO A 5 -18.83 6.81 26.79
CA PRO A 5 -18.22 5.90 27.76
C PRO A 5 -18.69 4.45 27.51
N SER A 6 -18.13 3.80 26.54
CA SER A 6 -18.34 2.39 26.25
C SER A 6 -17.01 1.65 26.36
N ARG A 7 -17.06 0.35 26.71
CA ARG A 7 -15.89 -0.50 26.71
C ARG A 7 -15.32 -0.68 25.29
N ASP A 8 -16.20 -0.77 24.32
CA ASP A 8 -15.87 -0.89 22.89
C ASP A 8 -16.96 -0.17 22.09
N ILE A 9 -16.73 1.11 21.82
CA ILE A 9 -17.72 1.96 21.14
C ILE A 9 -17.91 1.54 19.68
N PHE A 10 -16.84 1.09 19.00
CA PHE A 10 -16.92 0.71 17.59
C PHE A 10 -17.71 -0.57 17.41
N PHE A 11 -17.50 -1.57 18.25
CA PHE A 11 -18.31 -2.78 18.27
C PHE A 11 -19.78 -2.49 18.61
N ASP A 12 -20.03 -1.60 19.57
CA ASP A 12 -21.39 -1.15 19.90
C ASP A 12 -22.08 -0.47 18.72
N MET A 13 -21.35 0.38 17.99
CA MET A 13 -21.89 1.08 16.82
C MET A 13 -22.15 0.14 15.65
N ASP A 14 -21.25 -0.77 15.37
CA ASP A 14 -21.40 -1.77 14.31
C ASP A 14 -22.65 -2.64 14.53
N ASN A 15 -22.88 -3.07 15.76
CA ASN A 15 -24.02 -3.92 16.10
C ASN A 15 -25.37 -3.16 16.28
N LYS A 16 -25.35 -1.84 16.50
CA LYS A 16 -26.52 -1.03 16.87
C LYS A 16 -26.86 0.07 15.88
N SER A 17 -26.12 0.22 14.82
CA SER A 17 -26.33 1.23 13.79
C SER A 17 -26.64 0.61 12.43
N TYR A 18 -27.05 1.44 11.47
CA TYR A 18 -27.18 1.06 10.06
C TYR A 18 -25.85 1.25 9.30
N SER A 19 -24.70 1.06 9.98
CA SER A 19 -23.42 1.04 9.31
C SER A 19 -23.34 -0.16 8.38
N THR A 20 -22.77 0.06 7.21
CA THR A 20 -22.46 -1.03 6.26
C THR A 20 -20.98 -1.32 6.22
N PHE A 21 -20.16 -0.39 6.69
CA PHE A 21 -18.73 -0.55 6.85
C PHE A 21 -18.18 0.49 7.83
N MET A 22 -17.39 0.03 8.77
CA MET A 22 -16.63 0.86 9.74
C MET A 22 -15.28 0.21 9.96
N ASN A 23 -14.19 0.99 9.85
CA ASN A 23 -12.86 0.46 10.10
C ASN A 23 -11.88 1.57 10.50
N GLY A 24 -10.64 1.19 10.83
CA GLY A 24 -9.47 2.03 10.87
C GLY A 24 -8.36 1.34 10.08
N LEU A 25 -7.89 1.95 9.01
CA LEU A 25 -6.90 1.37 8.12
C LEU A 25 -5.64 2.25 8.12
N THR A 26 -4.49 1.63 8.25
CA THR A 26 -3.20 2.32 8.26
C THR A 26 -2.39 1.92 7.04
N ASP A 27 -1.94 2.91 6.29
CA ASP A 27 -0.95 2.79 5.25
C ASP A 27 0.38 3.39 5.72
N ASN A 28 1.42 3.30 4.92
CA ASN A 28 2.76 3.81 5.25
C ASN A 28 2.78 5.32 5.46
N THR A 29 1.89 6.08 4.84
CA THR A 29 1.88 7.56 4.87
C THR A 29 0.63 8.17 5.45
N TYR A 30 -0.43 7.41 5.66
CA TYR A 30 -1.68 7.92 6.23
C TYR A 30 -2.41 6.85 7.04
N THR A 31 -3.36 7.28 7.85
CA THR A 31 -4.36 6.42 8.47
C THR A 31 -5.73 6.95 8.07
N CYS A 32 -6.64 6.07 7.65
CA CYS A 32 -7.99 6.45 7.31
C CYS A 32 -9.02 5.75 8.19
N TYR A 33 -10.15 6.41 8.38
CA TYR A 33 -11.25 5.99 9.23
C TYR A 33 -12.55 6.00 8.42
N PRO A 34 -12.78 4.97 7.59
CA PRO A 34 -13.97 4.90 6.75
C PRO A 34 -15.23 4.63 7.53
N ILE A 35 -16.31 5.29 7.11
CA ILE A 35 -17.66 5.10 7.61
C ILE A 35 -18.60 5.02 6.41
N CYS A 36 -19.36 3.93 6.30
CA CYS A 36 -20.42 3.79 5.31
C CYS A 36 -21.75 3.50 6.02
N THR A 37 -22.78 4.22 5.66
CA THR A 37 -24.13 4.04 6.22
C THR A 37 -25.20 4.45 5.23
N LEU A 38 -26.38 3.85 5.34
CA LEU A 38 -27.56 4.19 4.54
C LEU A 38 -28.43 5.28 5.18
N SER A 39 -28.04 5.80 6.35
CA SER A 39 -28.82 6.76 7.13
C SER A 39 -28.07 8.05 7.38
N GLN A 40 -28.64 9.18 6.95
CA GLN A 40 -28.10 10.53 7.21
C GLN A 40 -27.94 10.82 8.71
N GLU A 41 -28.93 10.45 9.54
CA GLU A 41 -28.82 10.66 10.98
C GLU A 41 -27.71 9.83 11.61
N GLN A 42 -27.54 8.59 11.15
CA GLN A 42 -26.46 7.72 11.61
C GLN A 42 -25.10 8.22 11.14
N LEU A 43 -24.99 8.75 9.93
CA LEU A 43 -23.76 9.33 9.43
C LEU A 43 -23.19 10.39 10.38
N ILE A 44 -24.03 11.33 10.80
CA ILE A 44 -23.60 12.40 11.73
C ILE A 44 -23.15 11.81 13.07
N LYS A 45 -23.89 10.83 13.61
CA LYS A 45 -23.52 10.17 14.87
C LYS A 45 -22.22 9.40 14.77
N LEU A 46 -22.01 8.68 13.68
CA LEU A 46 -20.78 7.91 13.44
C LEU A 46 -19.58 8.84 13.28
N VAL A 47 -19.74 9.94 12.54
CA VAL A 47 -18.73 10.98 12.41
C VAL A 47 -18.37 11.57 13.79
N ASP A 48 -19.37 11.90 14.62
CA ASP A 48 -19.13 12.41 15.97
C ASP A 48 -18.35 11.43 16.85
N VAL A 49 -18.70 10.14 16.80
CA VAL A 49 -18.00 9.08 17.54
C VAL A 49 -16.54 9.00 17.11
N TYR A 50 -16.26 8.93 15.80
CA TYR A 50 -14.90 8.83 15.30
C TYR A 50 -14.08 10.07 15.65
N LEU A 51 -14.59 11.27 15.41
CA LEU A 51 -13.89 12.51 15.73
C LEU A 51 -13.64 12.65 17.23
N CYS A 52 -14.64 12.34 18.06
CA CYS A 52 -14.49 12.36 19.50
C CYS A 52 -13.40 11.37 19.98
N CYS A 53 -13.34 10.18 19.40
CA CYS A 53 -12.31 9.20 19.73
C CYS A 53 -10.91 9.62 19.25
N MET A 54 -10.83 10.32 18.11
CA MET A 54 -9.58 10.88 17.61
C MET A 54 -9.12 12.12 18.38
N GLU A 55 -10.04 12.98 18.82
CA GLU A 55 -9.71 14.14 19.64
C GLU A 55 -9.18 13.74 21.03
N GLU A 56 -9.77 12.71 21.62
CA GLU A 56 -9.49 12.29 23.01
C GLU A 56 -9.38 10.77 23.16
N PRO A 57 -8.39 10.11 22.57
CA PRO A 57 -8.26 8.65 22.67
C PRO A 57 -7.87 8.23 24.09
N ASP A 58 -8.67 7.36 24.70
CA ASP A 58 -8.42 6.88 26.05
C ASP A 58 -7.11 6.09 26.15
N ALA A 59 -6.72 5.42 25.06
CA ALA A 59 -5.44 4.71 24.98
C ALA A 59 -4.21 5.60 25.21
N LEU A 60 -4.34 6.92 25.03
CA LEU A 60 -3.27 7.88 25.26
C LEU A 60 -3.41 8.66 26.59
N LYS A 61 -4.51 8.45 27.31
CA LYS A 61 -4.71 9.02 28.65
C LYS A 61 -4.18 8.10 29.74
N GLU A 62 -4.41 6.79 29.57
CA GLU A 62 -4.07 5.79 30.58
C GLU A 62 -3.19 4.68 29.99
N LYS A 63 -2.03 4.49 30.61
CA LYS A 63 -1.06 3.47 30.17
C LYS A 63 -1.63 2.05 30.12
N ASN A 64 -2.62 1.74 30.97
CA ASN A 64 -3.22 0.39 30.96
C ASN A 64 -4.00 0.09 29.67
N PHE A 65 -4.66 1.09 29.06
CA PHE A 65 -5.31 0.91 27.76
C PHE A 65 -4.28 0.70 26.65
N PHE A 66 -3.19 1.48 26.67
CA PHE A 66 -2.09 1.29 25.75
C PHE A 66 -1.49 -0.12 25.86
N LEU A 67 -1.23 -0.59 27.09
CA LEU A 67 -0.67 -1.93 27.30
C LEU A 67 -1.61 -3.04 26.83
N ARG A 68 -2.92 -2.86 26.94
CA ARG A 68 -3.90 -3.81 26.45
C ARG A 68 -3.83 -3.93 24.92
N GLU A 69 -3.74 -2.81 24.22
CA GLU A 69 -3.78 -2.78 22.75
C GLU A 69 -2.42 -3.09 22.13
N ALA A 70 -1.35 -2.50 22.65
CA ALA A 70 -0.03 -2.64 22.04
C ALA A 70 0.69 -3.93 22.48
N LEU A 71 1.24 -3.92 23.69
CA LEU A 71 2.02 -5.03 24.22
C LEU A 71 2.01 -5.01 25.74
N ARG A 72 1.77 -6.17 26.35
CA ARG A 72 2.00 -6.43 27.78
C ARG A 72 2.58 -7.82 27.99
N LEU A 73 3.20 -8.01 29.14
CA LEU A 73 3.54 -9.33 29.65
C LEU A 73 2.42 -9.82 30.56
N GLU A 74 2.01 -11.06 30.39
CA GLU A 74 0.90 -11.66 31.11
C GLU A 74 1.30 -13.04 31.64
N LEU A 75 0.82 -13.35 32.84
CA LEU A 75 0.89 -14.68 33.45
C LEU A 75 -0.52 -15.26 33.45
N GLU A 76 -0.73 -16.37 32.78
CA GLU A 76 -2.01 -17.11 32.84
C GLU A 76 -2.18 -17.80 34.19
N GLU A 77 -1.09 -18.33 34.74
CA GLU A 77 -1.02 -18.95 36.05
C GLU A 77 0.09 -18.32 36.88
N PRO A 78 -0.03 -18.24 38.22
CA PRO A 78 0.95 -17.55 39.08
C PRO A 78 2.40 -18.03 38.93
N ASP A 79 2.58 -19.33 38.62
CA ASP A 79 3.89 -19.95 38.41
C ASP A 79 4.14 -20.33 36.94
N GLY A 80 3.30 -19.83 36.02
CA GLY A 80 3.39 -20.10 34.59
C GLY A 80 4.47 -19.28 33.88
N PRO A 81 4.76 -19.58 32.63
CA PRO A 81 5.65 -18.77 31.81
C PRO A 81 5.00 -17.43 31.51
N LEU A 82 5.84 -16.38 31.40
CA LEU A 82 5.41 -15.09 30.89
C LEU A 82 5.10 -15.21 29.40
N SER A 83 3.91 -14.77 29.02
CA SER A 83 3.49 -14.61 27.62
C SER A 83 3.42 -13.14 27.24
N MET A 84 3.64 -12.86 25.95
CA MET A 84 3.40 -11.53 25.37
C MET A 84 1.99 -11.49 24.80
N GLN A 85 1.23 -10.46 25.17
CA GLN A 85 -0.16 -10.26 24.74
C GLN A 85 -0.36 -8.81 24.28
N GLY A 86 -1.27 -8.61 23.34
CA GLY A 86 -1.66 -7.31 22.80
C GLY A 86 -2.43 -7.47 21.49
N THR A 87 -3.39 -6.61 21.21
CA THR A 87 -4.19 -6.68 19.98
C THR A 87 -3.29 -6.48 18.76
N VAL A 88 -2.54 -5.39 18.73
CA VAL A 88 -1.62 -5.07 17.63
C VAL A 88 -0.51 -6.11 17.49
N LEU A 89 0.01 -6.62 18.62
CA LEU A 89 0.98 -7.72 18.60
C LEU A 89 0.42 -8.97 17.92
N SER A 90 -0.82 -9.34 18.26
CA SER A 90 -1.46 -10.54 17.70
C SER A 90 -1.73 -10.40 16.21
N GLU A 91 -2.13 -9.21 15.76
CA GLU A 91 -2.29 -8.89 14.34
C GLU A 91 -0.96 -9.00 13.60
N ASP A 92 0.08 -8.35 14.09
CA ASP A 92 1.41 -8.38 13.49
C ASP A 92 2.00 -9.80 13.44
N TRP A 93 1.76 -10.61 14.45
CA TRP A 93 2.18 -12.01 14.45
C TRP A 93 1.41 -12.86 13.45
N GLY A 94 0.14 -12.55 13.17
CA GLY A 94 -0.64 -13.20 12.12
C GLY A 94 0.01 -13.05 10.73
N HIS A 95 0.69 -11.94 10.49
CA HIS A 95 1.36 -11.64 9.22
C HIS A 95 2.82 -12.16 9.12
N LEU A 96 3.38 -12.69 10.21
CA LEU A 96 4.78 -13.16 10.24
C LEU A 96 5.12 -14.22 9.20
N THR A 97 4.17 -15.10 8.92
CA THR A 97 4.33 -16.21 7.98
C THR A 97 3.79 -15.91 6.59
N ASP A 98 3.29 -14.70 6.35
CA ASP A 98 2.89 -14.29 5.02
C ASP A 98 4.12 -14.01 4.15
N ILE A 99 4.35 -14.91 3.19
CA ILE A 99 5.52 -14.84 2.32
C ILE A 99 5.47 -13.63 1.39
N GLN A 100 4.28 -13.15 0.99
CA GLN A 100 4.14 -12.01 0.10
C GLN A 100 4.51 -10.73 0.83
N GLU A 101 3.97 -10.50 2.02
CA GLU A 101 4.33 -9.37 2.85
C GLU A 101 5.82 -9.37 3.23
N ASN A 102 6.38 -10.56 3.48
CA ASN A 102 7.81 -10.72 3.72
C ASN A 102 8.63 -10.34 2.50
N ALA A 103 8.23 -10.77 1.29
CA ALA A 103 8.88 -10.41 0.04
C ALA A 103 8.80 -8.90 -0.20
N ASP A 104 7.65 -8.26 0.05
CA ASP A 104 7.49 -6.82 -0.08
C ASP A 104 8.43 -6.06 0.85
N SER A 105 8.54 -6.49 2.11
CA SER A 105 9.48 -5.92 3.07
C SER A 105 10.94 -6.07 2.63
N PHE A 106 11.33 -7.24 2.09
CA PHE A 106 12.68 -7.45 1.59
C PHE A 106 12.96 -6.63 0.34
N THR A 107 11.99 -6.53 -0.57
CA THR A 107 12.12 -5.70 -1.77
C THR A 107 12.27 -4.22 -1.42
N ALA A 108 11.49 -3.70 -0.48
CA ALA A 108 11.62 -2.34 0.00
C ALA A 108 13.02 -2.09 0.64
N LYS A 109 13.54 -3.03 1.41
CA LYS A 109 14.91 -2.94 1.98
C LYS A 109 15.99 -2.99 0.89
N ALA A 110 15.78 -3.76 -0.16
CA ALA A 110 16.70 -3.83 -1.28
C ALA A 110 16.70 -2.54 -2.11
N LEU A 111 15.52 -1.95 -2.35
CA LEU A 111 15.38 -0.71 -3.11
C LEU A 111 15.85 0.51 -2.30
N TYR A 112 15.48 0.60 -1.03
CA TYR A 112 15.58 1.82 -0.22
C TYR A 112 16.38 1.63 1.09
N PRO A 113 17.58 1.05 1.06
CA PRO A 113 18.32 0.73 2.27
C PRO A 113 18.62 1.97 3.12
N GLY A 114 18.21 1.92 4.39
CA GLY A 114 18.43 3.01 5.35
C GLY A 114 17.50 4.22 5.16
N LEU A 115 16.54 4.16 4.23
CA LEU A 115 15.51 5.18 4.05
C LEU A 115 14.21 4.79 4.78
N PRO A 116 13.36 5.76 5.15
CA PRO A 116 12.06 5.46 5.77
C PRO A 116 11.20 4.47 4.97
N ALA A 117 11.26 4.54 3.63
CA ALA A 117 10.55 3.64 2.73
C ALA A 117 10.96 2.16 2.84
N SER A 118 12.06 1.85 3.50
CA SER A 118 12.46 0.46 3.79
C SER A 118 11.74 -0.13 5.01
N ASN A 119 11.04 0.70 5.78
CA ASN A 119 10.32 0.29 6.98
C ASN A 119 8.83 0.22 6.67
N LEU A 120 8.37 -0.93 6.23
CA LEU A 120 6.95 -1.16 5.96
C LEU A 120 6.16 -1.38 7.24
N LEU A 121 4.85 -1.14 7.15
CA LEU A 121 3.88 -1.53 8.17
C LEU A 121 3.91 -3.04 8.41
N GLY A 122 3.39 -3.47 9.57
CA GLY A 122 3.26 -4.88 9.91
C GLY A 122 4.58 -5.55 10.30
N ARG A 123 5.59 -4.78 10.70
CA ARG A 123 6.88 -5.30 11.15
C ARG A 123 7.25 -4.85 12.57
N LEU A 124 6.25 -4.50 13.37
CA LEU A 124 6.41 -4.05 14.75
C LEU A 124 7.06 -5.11 15.64
N HIS A 125 6.86 -6.41 15.36
CA HIS A 125 7.49 -7.48 16.11
C HIS A 125 9.02 -7.37 16.20
N LEU A 126 9.65 -6.71 15.25
CA LEU A 126 11.08 -6.43 15.27
C LEU A 126 11.46 -5.31 16.25
N HIS A 127 10.50 -4.45 16.62
CA HIS A 127 10.73 -3.21 17.34
C HIS A 127 9.91 -3.08 18.63
N TYR A 128 9.22 -4.11 19.10
CA TYR A 128 8.38 -4.02 20.31
C TYR A 128 9.11 -3.57 21.55
N ARG A 129 10.42 -3.86 21.65
CA ARG A 129 11.25 -3.41 22.78
C ARG A 129 11.48 -1.90 22.80
N GLU A 130 11.32 -1.26 21.66
CA GLU A 130 11.49 0.18 21.47
C GLU A 130 10.17 0.94 21.67
N LEU A 131 9.04 0.23 21.62
CA LEU A 131 7.71 0.82 21.74
C LEU A 131 7.46 1.26 23.19
N SER A 132 7.08 2.52 23.38
CA SER A 132 6.69 3.07 24.66
C SER A 132 5.40 3.88 24.57
N PHE A 133 4.71 4.00 25.70
CA PHE A 133 3.52 4.84 25.80
C PHE A 133 3.81 6.29 25.41
N GLU A 134 4.94 6.82 25.83
CA GLU A 134 5.40 8.18 25.54
C GLU A 134 5.66 8.37 24.05
N LEU A 135 6.31 7.41 23.40
CA LEU A 135 6.60 7.45 21.95
C LEU A 135 5.31 7.51 21.13
N VAL A 136 4.34 6.65 21.47
CA VAL A 136 3.05 6.62 20.74
C VAL A 136 2.28 7.91 20.98
N ARG A 137 2.28 8.44 22.21
CA ARG A 137 1.63 9.72 22.53
C ARG A 137 2.27 10.90 21.79
N GLU A 138 3.60 10.93 21.69
CA GLU A 138 4.31 11.95 20.90
C GLU A 138 3.98 11.87 19.42
N ALA A 139 3.98 10.67 18.85
CA ALA A 139 3.60 10.45 17.45
C ALA A 139 2.16 10.89 17.18
N PHE A 140 1.23 10.51 18.05
CA PHE A 140 -0.16 10.96 17.94
C PHE A 140 -0.26 12.49 17.98
N ASN A 141 0.29 13.14 19.00
CA ASN A 141 0.24 14.60 19.15
C ASN A 141 0.89 15.35 17.98
N ARG A 142 1.82 14.71 17.29
CA ARG A 142 2.44 15.28 16.09
C ARG A 142 1.57 15.15 14.85
N CYS A 143 0.90 14.01 14.68
CA CYS A 143 0.23 13.65 13.44
C CYS A 143 -1.28 13.95 13.46
N TYR A 144 -1.95 13.79 14.61
CA TYR A 144 -3.39 13.96 14.74
C TYR A 144 -3.74 15.40 15.09
N ASP A 145 -4.02 16.16 14.05
CA ASP A 145 -4.42 17.56 14.11
C ASP A 145 -5.34 17.86 12.93
N TYR A 146 -6.37 18.66 13.11
CA TYR A 146 -7.31 19.00 12.03
C TYR A 146 -6.64 19.67 10.83
N SER A 147 -5.52 20.35 11.02
CA SER A 147 -4.74 20.90 9.91
C SER A 147 -4.00 19.84 9.09
N ASN A 148 -3.93 18.60 9.58
CA ASN A 148 -3.36 17.43 8.93
C ASN A 148 -4.44 16.35 8.68
N CYS A 149 -5.67 16.79 8.43
CA CYS A 149 -6.81 15.92 8.22
C CYS A 149 -7.51 16.27 6.91
N LEU A 150 -7.86 15.25 6.14
CA LEU A 150 -8.77 15.35 5.00
C LEU A 150 -10.03 14.58 5.30
N MET A 151 -11.18 15.20 5.15
CA MET A 151 -12.47 14.53 5.18
C MET A 151 -13.04 14.48 3.77
N VAL A 152 -13.39 13.29 3.32
CA VAL A 152 -14.05 13.05 2.04
C VAL A 152 -15.47 12.56 2.32
N LEU A 153 -16.47 13.24 1.77
CA LEU A 153 -17.87 12.85 1.82
C LEU A 153 -18.32 12.42 0.43
N TYR A 154 -18.85 11.21 0.33
CA TYR A 154 -19.33 10.64 -0.93
C TYR A 154 -20.72 10.03 -0.75
N GLY A 155 -21.58 10.25 -1.73
CA GLY A 155 -22.94 9.66 -1.78
C GLY A 155 -24.04 10.71 -1.74
N ASP A 156 -25.29 10.26 -1.60
CA ASP A 156 -26.48 11.11 -1.51
C ASP A 156 -26.72 11.54 -0.06
N ALA A 157 -25.80 12.36 0.46
CA ALA A 157 -25.88 12.89 1.83
C ALA A 157 -26.21 14.38 1.83
N ASP A 158 -26.87 14.85 2.88
CA ASP A 158 -27.00 16.29 3.13
C ASP A 158 -25.67 16.84 3.67
N TYR A 159 -24.77 17.20 2.73
CA TYR A 159 -23.46 17.74 3.07
C TYR A 159 -23.52 19.00 3.93
N ARG A 160 -24.56 19.83 3.75
CA ARG A 160 -24.71 21.05 4.54
C ARG A 160 -24.89 20.73 6.01
N SER A 161 -25.80 19.83 6.35
CA SER A 161 -26.01 19.39 7.73
C SER A 161 -24.78 18.77 8.34
N VAL A 162 -24.00 18.00 7.57
CA VAL A 162 -22.72 17.45 8.05
C VAL A 162 -21.71 18.57 8.33
N LEU A 163 -21.56 19.52 7.42
CA LEU A 163 -20.61 20.64 7.57
C LEU A 163 -21.01 21.56 8.74
N GLU A 164 -22.30 21.87 8.90
CA GLU A 164 -22.81 22.66 10.02
C GLU A 164 -22.57 21.95 11.37
N PHE A 165 -22.75 20.64 11.40
CA PHE A 165 -22.44 19.82 12.57
C PHE A 165 -20.93 19.86 12.90
N LEU A 166 -20.08 19.63 11.91
CA LEU A 166 -18.62 19.65 12.07
C LEU A 166 -18.14 21.01 12.58
N ASP A 167 -18.59 22.10 11.97
CA ASP A 167 -18.21 23.44 12.41
C ASP A 167 -18.63 23.69 13.86
N LYS A 168 -19.88 23.43 14.19
CA LYS A 168 -20.45 23.70 15.50
C LYS A 168 -19.81 22.87 16.62
N GLU A 169 -19.68 21.56 16.41
CA GLU A 169 -19.32 20.62 17.50
C GLU A 169 -17.82 20.37 17.61
N HIS A 170 -17.08 20.52 16.52
CA HIS A 170 -15.64 20.20 16.45
C HIS A 170 -14.76 21.39 16.06
N LEU A 171 -14.98 21.98 14.87
CA LEU A 171 -14.02 22.92 14.28
C LEU A 171 -14.06 24.31 14.93
N SER A 172 -15.24 24.81 15.36
CA SER A 172 -15.34 26.12 16.00
C SER A 172 -14.51 26.25 17.28
N ARG A 173 -14.20 25.15 17.93
CA ARG A 173 -13.38 25.10 19.14
C ARG A 173 -11.89 24.89 18.86
N TYR A 174 -11.55 24.54 17.61
CA TYR A 174 -10.19 24.24 17.22
C TYR A 174 -9.35 25.54 17.18
N LYS A 175 -8.25 25.52 17.93
CA LYS A 175 -7.28 26.63 18.04
C LYS A 175 -5.89 26.23 17.61
N GLY A 176 -5.77 25.17 16.82
CA GLY A 176 -4.48 24.67 16.37
C GLY A 176 -3.79 25.59 15.37
N THR A 177 -2.52 25.41 15.21
CA THR A 177 -1.72 26.07 14.17
C THR A 177 -1.67 25.16 12.96
N HIS A 178 -1.81 25.75 11.77
CA HIS A 178 -1.66 24.99 10.53
C HIS A 178 -0.28 24.33 10.46
N ARG A 179 -0.26 23.02 10.35
CA ARG A 179 0.95 22.22 10.18
C ARG A 179 0.84 21.44 8.87
N SER A 180 1.77 21.64 7.97
CA SER A 180 1.90 20.74 6.83
C SER A 180 2.85 19.62 7.24
N LEU A 181 2.33 18.42 7.34
CA LEU A 181 3.10 17.20 7.65
C LEU A 181 3.26 16.32 6.41
N LEU A 182 3.21 16.91 5.22
CA LEU A 182 3.48 16.14 4.00
C LEU A 182 4.79 15.37 4.19
N PRO A 183 4.78 14.07 3.96
CA PRO A 183 5.97 13.25 4.15
C PRO A 183 7.12 13.80 3.31
N VAL A 184 8.33 13.69 3.84
CA VAL A 184 9.55 14.01 3.07
C VAL A 184 9.72 12.92 2.01
N MET A 185 9.11 13.16 0.85
CA MET A 185 8.88 12.17 -0.19
C MET A 185 10.05 11.98 -1.16
N ASN A 186 11.09 12.77 -1.10
CA ASN A 186 12.00 12.93 -2.23
C ASN A 186 13.43 12.45 -1.96
N GLN A 187 13.62 11.43 -1.16
CA GLN A 187 14.94 10.81 -1.06
C GLN A 187 15.03 9.68 -2.08
N ALA A 188 15.61 9.99 -3.23
CA ALA A 188 16.01 8.93 -4.15
C ALA A 188 16.99 7.96 -3.46
N PRO A 189 16.84 6.65 -3.65
CA PRO A 189 17.82 5.70 -3.15
C PRO A 189 19.18 5.97 -3.78
N ALA A 190 20.23 5.59 -3.07
CA ALA A 190 21.56 5.62 -3.67
C ALA A 190 21.57 4.74 -4.94
N PRO A 191 22.07 5.25 -6.08
CA PRO A 191 22.08 4.48 -7.31
C PRO A 191 22.90 3.19 -7.14
N GLY A 192 22.40 2.10 -7.70
CA GLY A 192 23.11 0.83 -7.70
C GLY A 192 22.17 -0.37 -7.76
N LYS A 193 22.71 -1.44 -8.31
CA LYS A 193 22.04 -2.73 -8.37
C LYS A 193 22.17 -3.43 -7.03
N ARG A 194 21.07 -3.99 -6.56
CA ARG A 194 21.05 -4.76 -5.31
C ARG A 194 20.37 -6.09 -5.56
N CYS A 195 20.96 -7.13 -5.02
CA CYS A 195 20.36 -8.45 -4.94
C CYS A 195 20.32 -8.82 -3.46
N LEU A 196 19.15 -9.14 -2.97
CA LEU A 196 18.94 -9.56 -1.59
C LEU A 196 18.30 -10.95 -1.62
N THR A 197 18.92 -11.90 -0.95
CA THR A 197 18.32 -13.21 -0.67
C THR A 197 18.03 -13.28 0.81
N ALA A 198 16.80 -13.64 1.15
CA ALA A 198 16.36 -13.72 2.54
C ALA A 198 15.52 -14.97 2.76
N LYS A 199 15.43 -15.37 4.02
CA LYS A 199 14.58 -16.46 4.48
C LYS A 199 13.37 -15.85 5.19
N SER A 200 12.19 -16.40 4.89
CA SER A 200 10.94 -16.02 5.53
C SER A 200 10.48 -17.15 6.45
N PRO A 201 9.92 -16.84 7.63
CA PRO A 201 9.19 -17.83 8.42
C PRO A 201 8.04 -18.44 7.61
N ALA A 202 7.78 -19.71 7.82
CA ALA A 202 6.66 -20.41 7.21
C ALA A 202 6.01 -21.33 8.24
N TYR A 203 4.77 -21.73 7.98
CA TYR A 203 4.13 -22.79 8.75
C TYR A 203 4.85 -24.12 8.51
N ALA A 204 4.90 -24.97 9.56
CA ALA A 204 5.56 -26.27 9.49
C ALA A 204 4.99 -27.18 8.38
N ASP A 205 3.72 -27.02 8.05
CA ASP A 205 3.01 -27.81 7.03
C ASP A 205 3.06 -27.19 5.63
N SER A 206 3.70 -26.05 5.45
CA SER A 206 3.80 -25.39 4.13
C SER A 206 4.70 -26.21 3.22
N PRO A 207 4.25 -26.57 2.00
CA PRO A 207 5.11 -27.26 1.03
C PRO A 207 6.31 -26.38 0.70
N ARG A 208 7.53 -26.84 0.96
CA ARG A 208 8.77 -26.06 0.71
C ARG A 208 8.92 -25.64 -0.74
N GLU A 209 8.43 -26.46 -1.67
CA GLU A 209 8.50 -26.24 -3.12
C GLU A 209 7.54 -25.13 -3.61
N GLN A 210 6.61 -24.66 -2.75
CA GLN A 210 5.59 -23.67 -3.09
C GLN A 210 5.70 -22.37 -2.30
N ALA A 211 6.80 -22.14 -1.60
CA ALA A 211 6.93 -21.05 -0.67
C ALA A 211 8.14 -20.17 -0.99
N SER A 212 8.31 -19.83 -2.27
CA SER A 212 9.35 -18.91 -2.73
C SER A 212 8.76 -17.81 -3.59
N ILE A 213 9.36 -16.63 -3.51
CA ILE A 213 9.04 -15.47 -4.35
C ILE A 213 10.33 -14.92 -4.92
N ILE A 214 10.31 -14.62 -6.21
CA ILE A 214 11.37 -13.89 -6.89
C ILE A 214 10.78 -12.56 -7.36
N ASP A 215 11.25 -11.46 -6.79
CA ASP A 215 10.87 -10.11 -7.20
C ASP A 215 11.98 -9.45 -8.01
N TYR A 216 11.61 -8.85 -9.14
CA TYR A 216 12.41 -7.88 -9.87
C TYR A 216 11.71 -6.53 -9.78
N ALA A 217 12.35 -5.57 -9.13
CA ALA A 217 11.77 -4.27 -8.86
C ALA A 217 12.57 -3.14 -9.50
N ILE A 218 11.84 -2.16 -10.02
CA ILE A 218 12.39 -0.96 -10.66
C ILE A 218 11.92 0.24 -9.84
N ASP A 219 12.87 1.03 -9.34
CA ASP A 219 12.59 2.25 -8.61
C ASP A 219 11.99 3.32 -9.52
N LEU A 220 10.87 3.88 -9.12
CA LEU A 220 10.16 4.97 -9.82
C LEU A 220 10.16 6.27 -9.01
N THR A 221 10.98 6.37 -7.96
CA THR A 221 11.12 7.60 -7.17
C THR A 221 11.41 8.80 -8.07
N GLY A 222 10.68 9.88 -7.84
CA GLY A 222 10.78 11.09 -8.66
C GLY A 222 9.87 11.11 -9.89
N SER A 223 9.10 10.05 -10.16
CA SER A 223 8.03 10.09 -11.14
C SER A 223 6.95 11.08 -10.72
N SER A 224 6.43 11.84 -11.68
CA SER A 224 5.26 12.66 -11.46
C SER A 224 4.01 11.81 -11.25
N GLN A 225 2.96 12.36 -10.65
CA GLN A 225 1.69 11.66 -10.47
C GLN A 225 1.06 11.25 -11.82
N GLU A 226 1.24 12.04 -12.87
CA GLU A 226 0.81 11.70 -14.23
C GLU A 226 1.60 10.49 -14.77
N GLU A 227 2.91 10.46 -14.56
CA GLU A 227 3.74 9.32 -14.95
C GLU A 227 3.39 8.05 -14.17
N LEU A 228 3.01 8.15 -12.90
CA LEU A 228 2.57 6.97 -12.12
C LEU A 228 1.28 6.38 -12.71
N ILE A 229 0.35 7.21 -13.20
CA ILE A 229 -0.83 6.72 -13.93
C ILE A 229 -0.43 6.03 -15.24
N TYR A 230 0.58 6.56 -15.95
CA TYR A 230 1.08 5.87 -17.15
C TYR A 230 1.75 4.53 -16.82
N TRP A 231 2.47 4.43 -15.71
CA TRP A 231 3.04 3.17 -15.24
C TRP A 231 1.96 2.15 -14.88
N ASP A 232 0.89 2.59 -14.24
CA ASP A 232 -0.26 1.75 -13.91
C ASP A 232 -0.90 1.16 -15.18
N LEU A 233 -1.23 2.01 -16.15
CA LEU A 233 -1.74 1.58 -17.45
C LEU A 233 -0.73 0.71 -18.25
N PHE A 234 0.55 0.87 -18.01
CA PHE A 234 1.58 0.03 -18.61
C PHE A 234 1.61 -1.37 -17.98
N THR A 235 1.30 -1.49 -16.69
CA THR A 235 1.18 -2.83 -16.07
C THR A 235 0.07 -3.64 -16.70
N ASP A 236 -1.08 -3.05 -17.04
CA ASP A 236 -2.16 -3.74 -17.75
C ASP A 236 -1.70 -4.29 -19.12
N VAL A 237 -0.86 -3.52 -19.82
CA VAL A 237 -0.30 -3.97 -21.11
C VAL A 237 0.68 -5.12 -20.91
N LEU A 238 1.51 -5.06 -19.87
CA LEU A 238 2.47 -6.10 -19.54
C LEU A 238 1.79 -7.37 -19.05
N ASP A 239 0.74 -7.25 -18.24
CA ASP A 239 0.03 -8.38 -17.63
C ASP A 239 -0.85 -9.14 -18.60
N SER A 240 -1.12 -8.58 -19.78
CA SER A 240 -1.87 -9.28 -20.81
C SER A 240 -1.16 -10.56 -21.27
N ASP A 241 -1.89 -11.66 -21.37
CA ASP A 241 -1.39 -12.99 -21.79
C ASP A 241 -0.60 -13.00 -23.10
N THR A 242 -0.86 -12.04 -23.98
CA THR A 242 -0.20 -11.90 -25.28
C THR A 242 0.98 -10.94 -25.27
N SER A 243 1.31 -10.38 -24.12
CA SER A 243 2.45 -9.47 -23.97
C SER A 243 3.78 -10.15 -24.30
N PRO A 244 4.81 -9.38 -24.69
CA PRO A 244 6.16 -9.91 -24.89
C PRO A 244 6.68 -10.65 -23.66
N TRP A 245 6.35 -10.18 -22.47
CA TRP A 245 6.78 -10.78 -21.21
C TRP A 245 6.22 -12.19 -21.02
N HIS A 246 4.90 -12.37 -21.11
CA HIS A 246 4.25 -13.68 -21.01
C HIS A 246 4.64 -14.62 -22.15
N ARG A 247 4.82 -14.08 -23.37
CA ARG A 247 5.30 -14.89 -24.49
C ARG A 247 6.70 -15.46 -24.22
N CYS A 248 7.66 -14.61 -23.82
CA CYS A 248 9.02 -15.04 -23.52
C CYS A 248 9.07 -16.03 -22.36
N ALA A 249 8.24 -15.85 -21.33
CA ALA A 249 8.15 -16.79 -20.23
C ALA A 249 7.69 -18.18 -20.67
N ARG A 250 6.67 -18.27 -21.49
CA ARG A 250 6.21 -19.56 -22.06
C ARG A 250 7.29 -20.22 -22.91
N GLU A 251 7.99 -19.45 -23.75
CA GLU A 251 9.09 -19.96 -24.60
C GLU A 251 10.26 -20.46 -23.73
N ALA A 252 10.48 -19.87 -22.58
CA ALA A 252 11.50 -20.30 -21.63
C ALA A 252 11.04 -21.44 -20.69
N GLY A 253 9.79 -21.89 -20.80
CA GLY A 253 9.25 -22.97 -19.98
C GLY A 253 8.88 -22.56 -18.56
N ILE A 254 8.74 -21.26 -18.28
CA ILE A 254 8.24 -20.76 -16.99
C ILE A 254 6.72 -20.89 -17.00
N ASN A 255 6.21 -21.75 -16.12
CA ASN A 255 4.79 -22.01 -15.95
C ASN A 255 4.26 -21.57 -14.58
N ASN A 256 5.08 -20.87 -13.82
CA ASN A 256 4.74 -20.32 -12.52
C ASN A 256 3.78 -19.13 -12.66
N VAL A 257 3.09 -18.80 -11.58
CA VAL A 257 2.29 -17.57 -11.54
C VAL A 257 3.23 -16.38 -11.59
N MET A 258 3.00 -15.53 -12.58
CA MET A 258 3.74 -14.29 -12.79
C MET A 258 2.79 -13.11 -12.62
N GLU A 259 3.26 -12.07 -11.98
CA GLU A 259 2.52 -10.84 -11.71
C GLU A 259 3.38 -9.64 -12.06
N VAL A 260 2.77 -8.61 -12.61
CA VAL A 260 3.37 -7.29 -12.72
C VAL A 260 2.42 -6.25 -12.15
N TYR A 261 2.91 -5.38 -11.29
CA TYR A 261 2.10 -4.37 -10.66
C TYR A 261 2.91 -3.13 -10.29
N LEU A 262 2.20 -2.02 -10.18
CA LEU A 262 2.74 -0.78 -9.65
C LEU A 262 2.56 -0.79 -8.14
N ASP A 263 3.69 -0.87 -7.42
CA ASP A 263 3.67 -0.69 -5.98
C ASP A 263 3.78 0.80 -5.67
N LEU A 264 2.68 1.35 -5.21
CA LEU A 264 2.59 2.74 -4.76
C LEU A 264 2.96 2.89 -3.29
N LEU A 265 3.93 2.08 -2.85
CA LEU A 265 4.51 2.21 -1.52
C LEU A 265 5.17 3.58 -1.38
N LEU A 266 4.39 4.52 -0.99
CA LEU A 266 4.85 5.88 -0.90
C LEU A 266 5.69 6.08 0.37
N PRO A 267 6.74 6.83 0.28
CA PRO A 267 7.12 7.80 -0.77
C PRO A 267 7.92 7.23 -1.96
N ALA A 268 8.01 5.97 -2.12
CA ALA A 268 8.94 5.32 -3.04
C ALA A 268 8.23 4.30 -3.93
N PRO A 269 7.51 4.77 -4.99
CA PRO A 269 6.84 3.89 -5.92
C PRO A 269 7.83 3.01 -6.68
N SER A 270 7.42 1.79 -7.01
CA SER A 270 8.21 0.87 -7.81
C SER A 270 7.35 0.05 -8.76
N LEU A 271 7.90 -0.27 -9.93
CA LEU A 271 7.33 -1.28 -10.82
C LEU A 271 7.89 -2.63 -10.41
N ARG A 272 7.03 -3.58 -10.11
CA ARG A 272 7.41 -4.92 -9.63
C ARG A 272 6.96 -6.00 -10.58
N PHE A 273 7.87 -6.94 -10.82
CA PHE A 273 7.63 -8.20 -11.50
C PHE A 273 7.85 -9.31 -10.50
N ARG A 274 6.87 -10.15 -10.27
CA ARG A 274 6.89 -11.22 -9.27
C ARG A 274 6.71 -12.58 -9.93
N LEU A 275 7.56 -13.51 -9.56
CA LEU A 275 7.41 -14.93 -9.88
C LEU A 275 7.11 -15.68 -8.57
N ARG A 276 5.94 -16.29 -8.47
CA ARG A 276 5.58 -17.11 -7.32
C ARG A 276 6.04 -18.54 -7.51
N ASN A 277 6.50 -19.15 -6.43
CA ASN A 277 6.95 -20.54 -6.40
C ASN A 277 8.06 -20.84 -7.41
N GLY A 278 8.96 -19.87 -7.62
CA GLY A 278 10.08 -20.00 -8.51
C GLY A 278 11.29 -20.67 -7.84
N ASP A 279 12.04 -21.46 -8.60
CA ASP A 279 13.31 -22.02 -8.15
C ASP A 279 14.45 -21.01 -8.29
N GLU A 280 15.51 -21.17 -7.48
CA GLU A 280 16.69 -20.34 -7.56
C GLU A 280 17.32 -20.33 -8.97
N GLU A 281 17.24 -21.46 -9.68
CA GLU A 281 17.71 -21.61 -11.05
C GLU A 281 16.92 -20.76 -12.05
N GLN A 282 15.65 -20.45 -11.77
CA GLN A 282 14.79 -19.63 -12.64
C GLN A 282 15.07 -18.13 -12.53
N LYS A 283 15.72 -17.69 -11.48
CA LYS A 283 15.99 -16.29 -11.16
C LYS A 283 16.61 -15.51 -12.33
N ASP A 284 17.76 -15.99 -12.84
CA ASP A 284 18.45 -15.33 -13.96
C ASP A 284 17.64 -15.38 -15.25
N GLY A 285 16.91 -16.48 -15.45
CA GLY A 285 15.97 -16.64 -16.56
C GLY A 285 14.85 -15.61 -16.50
N PHE A 286 14.22 -15.47 -15.35
CA PHE A 286 13.14 -14.52 -15.12
C PHE A 286 13.60 -13.07 -15.35
N CYS A 287 14.76 -12.68 -14.82
CA CYS A 287 15.32 -11.36 -15.06
C CYS A 287 15.61 -11.09 -16.54
N ARG A 288 16.14 -12.08 -17.27
CA ARG A 288 16.39 -11.94 -18.72
C ARG A 288 15.11 -11.75 -19.52
N ILE A 289 14.04 -12.47 -19.17
CA ILE A 289 12.72 -12.36 -19.80
C ILE A 289 12.16 -10.95 -19.65
N ILE A 290 12.19 -10.40 -18.43
CA ILE A 290 11.71 -9.03 -18.16
C ILE A 290 12.47 -8.02 -19.02
N ARG A 291 13.79 -8.11 -19.02
CA ARG A 291 14.65 -7.17 -19.77
C ARG A 291 14.43 -7.29 -21.28
N TYR A 292 14.32 -8.51 -21.78
CA TYR A 292 14.03 -8.73 -23.20
C TYR A 292 12.67 -8.15 -23.59
N ALA A 293 11.63 -8.40 -22.81
CA ALA A 293 10.30 -7.84 -23.06
C ALA A 293 10.30 -6.30 -23.06
N LEU A 294 10.98 -5.68 -22.09
CA LEU A 294 11.12 -4.24 -22.04
C LEU A 294 11.94 -3.68 -23.21
N GLN A 295 13.00 -4.39 -23.66
CA GLN A 295 13.78 -4.01 -24.85
C GLN A 295 12.94 -4.08 -26.11
N GLU A 296 12.13 -5.13 -26.27
CA GLU A 296 11.24 -5.28 -27.40
C GLU A 296 10.20 -4.13 -27.45
N ILE A 297 9.59 -3.83 -26.30
CA ILE A 297 8.60 -2.73 -26.22
C ILE A 297 9.27 -1.37 -26.46
N SER A 298 10.45 -1.15 -25.91
CA SER A 298 11.19 0.09 -26.10
C SER A 298 11.53 0.34 -27.58
N ALA A 299 11.92 -0.69 -28.29
CA ALA A 299 12.27 -0.60 -29.72
C ALA A 299 11.02 -0.50 -30.62
N ASN A 300 10.08 -1.40 -30.43
CA ASN A 300 8.99 -1.65 -31.37
C ASN A 300 7.62 -1.12 -30.92
N GLY A 301 7.45 -0.86 -29.60
CA GLY A 301 6.14 -0.68 -29.00
C GLY A 301 5.42 -2.01 -28.83
N VAL A 302 4.10 -1.97 -28.80
CA VAL A 302 3.23 -3.15 -28.74
C VAL A 302 2.27 -3.18 -29.94
N THR A 303 1.74 -4.36 -30.24
CA THR A 303 0.78 -4.46 -31.34
C THR A 303 -0.52 -3.72 -30.99
N PRO A 304 -1.26 -3.19 -31.99
CA PRO A 304 -2.54 -2.53 -31.74
C PRO A 304 -3.55 -3.45 -31.05
N GLU A 305 -3.52 -4.75 -31.36
CA GLU A 305 -4.43 -5.75 -30.79
C GLU A 305 -4.15 -5.94 -29.29
N LEU A 306 -2.89 -6.07 -28.88
CA LEU A 306 -2.48 -6.18 -27.47
C LEU A 306 -2.90 -4.92 -26.72
N TYR A 307 -2.58 -3.74 -27.25
CA TYR A 307 -2.95 -2.48 -26.63
C TYR A 307 -4.47 -2.34 -26.43
N GLN A 308 -5.25 -2.63 -27.46
CA GLN A 308 -6.71 -2.55 -27.40
C GLN A 308 -7.30 -3.56 -26.42
N ALA A 309 -6.75 -4.77 -26.34
CA ALA A 309 -7.18 -5.79 -25.39
C ALA A 309 -6.93 -5.33 -23.95
N ALA A 310 -5.73 -4.88 -23.63
CA ALA A 310 -5.38 -4.37 -22.29
C ALA A 310 -6.27 -3.18 -21.87
N MET A 311 -6.44 -2.20 -22.75
CA MET A 311 -7.29 -1.03 -22.45
C MET A 311 -8.78 -1.38 -22.33
N LYS A 312 -9.25 -2.42 -22.99
CA LYS A 312 -10.62 -2.92 -22.85
C LYS A 312 -10.80 -3.61 -21.50
N GLU A 313 -9.84 -4.40 -21.08
CA GLU A 313 -9.83 -5.09 -19.81
C GLU A 313 -9.76 -4.10 -18.63
N ASN A 314 -8.88 -3.11 -18.71
CA ASN A 314 -8.80 -2.01 -17.75
C ASN A 314 -10.15 -1.29 -17.57
N ARG A 315 -10.81 -0.92 -18.68
CA ARG A 315 -12.14 -0.28 -18.62
C ARG A 315 -13.22 -1.18 -18.04
N LEU A 316 -13.14 -2.48 -18.27
CA LEU A 316 -14.08 -3.45 -17.70
C LEU A 316 -13.85 -3.57 -16.19
N SER A 317 -12.60 -3.67 -15.77
CA SER A 317 -12.22 -3.70 -14.35
C SER A 317 -12.69 -2.44 -13.62
N ASP A 318 -12.45 -1.26 -14.20
CA ASP A 318 -12.94 0.02 -13.69
C ASP A 318 -14.48 0.04 -13.54
N ALA A 319 -15.19 -0.45 -14.54
CA ALA A 319 -16.66 -0.50 -14.51
C ALA A 319 -17.17 -1.44 -13.43
N LEU A 320 -16.55 -2.61 -13.26
CA LEU A 320 -16.90 -3.58 -12.22
C LEU A 320 -16.60 -3.04 -10.81
N THR A 321 -15.49 -2.36 -10.64
CA THR A 321 -15.12 -1.73 -9.36
C THR A 321 -16.16 -0.68 -8.96
N ARG A 322 -16.73 0.06 -9.92
CA ARG A 322 -17.78 1.06 -9.68
C ARG A 322 -19.13 0.46 -9.29
N GLU A 323 -19.36 -0.81 -9.55
CA GLU A 323 -20.55 -1.54 -9.08
C GLU A 323 -20.36 -2.18 -7.70
N GLY A 324 -19.16 -2.07 -7.11
CA GLY A 324 -18.84 -2.62 -5.80
C GLY A 324 -19.56 -1.92 -4.65
N SER A 325 -19.84 -2.67 -3.59
CA SER A 325 -20.56 -2.18 -2.39
C SER A 325 -19.83 -1.07 -1.63
N HIS A 326 -18.52 -0.95 -1.82
CA HIS A 326 -17.65 0.02 -1.13
C HIS A 326 -17.10 1.12 -2.04
N LEU A 327 -17.78 1.43 -3.14
CA LEU A 327 -17.32 2.43 -4.11
C LEU A 327 -16.93 3.76 -3.46
N GLY A 328 -17.77 4.27 -2.55
CA GLY A 328 -17.48 5.54 -1.86
C GLY A 328 -16.21 5.50 -1.03
N PHE A 329 -15.93 4.37 -0.41
CA PHE A 329 -14.67 4.15 0.32
C PHE A 329 -13.47 4.14 -0.65
N ASN A 330 -13.52 3.36 -1.70
CA ASN A 330 -12.43 3.26 -2.68
C ASN A 330 -12.10 4.63 -3.32
N ILE A 331 -13.13 5.40 -3.69
CA ILE A 331 -12.96 6.77 -4.21
C ILE A 331 -12.29 7.68 -3.16
N SER A 332 -12.75 7.59 -1.92
CA SER A 332 -12.22 8.42 -0.82
C SER A 332 -10.78 8.06 -0.49
N GLU A 333 -10.43 6.79 -0.55
CA GLU A 333 -9.08 6.28 -0.32
C GLU A 333 -8.12 6.78 -1.39
N GLU A 334 -8.47 6.71 -2.67
CA GLU A 334 -7.67 7.24 -3.77
C GLU A 334 -7.39 8.75 -3.63
N ILE A 335 -8.42 9.52 -3.28
CA ILE A 335 -8.26 10.95 -3.00
C ILE A 335 -7.36 11.17 -1.78
N GLY A 336 -7.55 10.38 -0.72
CA GLY A 336 -6.76 10.47 0.51
C GLY A 336 -5.29 10.14 0.28
N ARG A 337 -5.00 9.07 -0.45
CA ARG A 337 -3.65 8.68 -0.85
C ARG A 337 -2.97 9.76 -1.67
N TYR A 338 -3.63 10.28 -2.69
CA TYR A 338 -3.11 11.38 -3.52
C TYR A 338 -2.87 12.65 -2.71
N TRP A 339 -3.81 13.01 -1.81
CA TRP A 339 -3.67 14.16 -0.94
C TRP A 339 -2.50 14.01 0.03
N SER A 340 -2.30 12.85 0.62
CA SER A 340 -1.20 12.60 1.56
C SER A 340 0.17 12.86 0.95
N GLN A 341 0.29 12.76 -0.37
CA GLN A 341 1.55 12.95 -1.10
C GLN A 341 1.71 14.36 -1.69
N THR A 342 0.62 14.94 -2.15
CA THR A 342 0.64 16.16 -2.97
C THR A 342 0.01 17.37 -2.30
N GLY A 343 -0.79 17.15 -1.27
CA GLY A 343 -1.66 18.18 -0.68
C GLY A 343 -2.85 18.56 -1.56
N LYS A 344 -3.11 17.83 -2.66
CA LYS A 344 -4.16 18.10 -3.64
C LYS A 344 -5.25 17.05 -3.58
N THR A 345 -6.44 17.34 -4.11
CA THR A 345 -7.62 16.47 -4.11
C THR A 345 -8.19 16.21 -5.50
N ASP A 346 -7.52 16.67 -6.56
CA ASP A 346 -7.96 16.60 -7.95
C ASP A 346 -7.51 15.32 -8.68
N TYR A 347 -7.32 14.22 -7.94
CA TYR A 347 -6.82 12.94 -8.47
C TYR A 347 -7.59 12.45 -9.69
N PHE A 348 -8.94 12.40 -9.62
CA PHE A 348 -9.73 11.88 -10.75
C PHE A 348 -9.70 12.75 -12.00
N GLN A 349 -9.50 14.05 -11.86
CA GLN A 349 -9.30 14.95 -13.00
C GLN A 349 -7.94 14.70 -13.65
N LEU A 350 -6.92 14.47 -12.83
CA LEU A 350 -5.59 14.08 -13.30
C LEU A 350 -5.65 12.72 -14.00
N TYR A 351 -6.26 11.71 -13.37
CA TYR A 351 -6.41 10.37 -13.92
C TYR A 351 -7.14 10.37 -15.27
N GLU A 352 -8.27 11.07 -15.36
CA GLU A 352 -9.01 11.19 -16.61
C GLU A 352 -8.16 11.86 -17.73
N THR A 353 -7.43 12.91 -17.37
CA THR A 353 -6.58 13.62 -18.34
C THR A 353 -5.42 12.73 -18.80
N ALA A 354 -4.74 12.08 -17.88
CA ALA A 354 -3.62 11.18 -18.16
C ALA A 354 -4.07 9.97 -19.00
N SER A 355 -5.17 9.32 -18.60
CA SER A 355 -5.73 8.17 -19.32
C SER A 355 -6.16 8.52 -20.74
N ARG A 356 -6.75 9.69 -20.95
CA ARG A 356 -7.08 10.17 -22.31
C ARG A 356 -5.82 10.39 -23.16
N ARG A 357 -4.78 11.01 -22.62
CA ARG A 357 -3.49 11.20 -23.32
C ARG A 357 -2.85 9.85 -23.65
N PHE A 358 -2.85 8.93 -22.72
CA PHE A 358 -2.36 7.57 -22.94
C PHE A 358 -3.13 6.87 -24.07
N ALA A 359 -4.46 7.04 -24.13
CA ALA A 359 -5.31 6.37 -25.10
C ALA A 359 -5.27 6.98 -26.51
N HIS A 360 -5.10 8.29 -26.64
CA HIS A 360 -5.37 8.98 -27.92
C HIS A 360 -4.14 9.58 -28.60
N ASP A 361 -3.21 10.19 -27.86
CA ASP A 361 -2.24 11.06 -28.51
C ASP A 361 -0.91 10.38 -28.86
N ASN A 362 -0.43 9.44 -28.05
CA ASN A 362 0.89 8.86 -28.27
C ASN A 362 1.12 7.55 -27.48
N SER A 363 0.15 6.68 -27.36
CA SER A 363 0.28 5.44 -26.58
C SER A 363 1.58 4.69 -26.87
N GLN A 364 1.93 4.52 -28.13
CA GLN A 364 3.16 3.82 -28.51
C GLN A 364 4.43 4.59 -28.08
N SER A 365 4.43 5.91 -28.18
CA SER A 365 5.55 6.72 -27.72
C SER A 365 5.70 6.70 -26.19
N ILE A 366 4.58 6.74 -25.47
CA ILE A 366 4.57 6.62 -24.01
C ILE A 366 5.08 5.24 -23.59
N LEU A 367 4.54 4.16 -24.16
CA LEU A 367 4.97 2.78 -23.88
C LEU A 367 6.47 2.58 -24.14
N LYS A 368 6.99 3.08 -25.27
CA LYS A 368 8.43 3.02 -25.59
C LYS A 368 9.27 3.81 -24.60
N MET A 369 8.79 4.99 -24.21
CA MET A 369 9.49 5.83 -23.22
C MET A 369 9.56 5.12 -21.86
N LEU A 370 8.44 4.57 -21.36
CA LEU A 370 8.38 3.87 -20.09
C LEU A 370 9.29 2.63 -20.10
N ALA A 371 9.19 1.80 -21.13
CA ALA A 371 10.05 0.63 -21.29
C ALA A 371 11.55 1.00 -21.38
N SER A 372 11.88 2.09 -22.09
CA SER A 372 13.24 2.60 -22.16
C SER A 372 13.74 3.09 -20.80
N ARG A 373 12.89 3.79 -20.04
CA ARG A 373 13.22 4.27 -18.69
C ARG A 373 13.44 3.11 -17.73
N ALA A 374 12.64 2.04 -17.82
CA ALA A 374 12.82 0.83 -17.05
C ALA A 374 14.15 0.10 -17.33
N LEU A 375 14.79 0.38 -18.47
CA LEU A 375 16.05 -0.19 -18.91
C LEU A 375 17.27 0.73 -18.67
N THR A 376 17.10 1.90 -18.05
CA THR A 376 18.23 2.82 -17.86
C THR A 376 19.38 2.18 -17.05
N PRO A 377 20.63 2.62 -17.22
CA PRO A 377 21.79 2.02 -16.51
C PRO A 377 21.67 2.05 -14.99
N GLU A 378 20.88 2.95 -14.43
CA GLU A 378 20.58 3.02 -12.99
C GLU A 378 19.68 1.86 -12.55
N THR A 379 18.88 1.33 -13.47
CA THR A 379 17.94 0.23 -13.27
C THR A 379 18.36 -1.04 -14.02
N SER A 380 19.21 -0.98 -15.05
CA SER A 380 19.59 -2.09 -15.90
C SER A 380 20.93 -2.73 -15.51
N ALA A 381 21.03 -4.05 -15.61
CA ALA A 381 22.29 -4.76 -15.52
C ALA A 381 23.06 -4.62 -16.84
N VAL A 382 24.30 -4.20 -16.80
CA VAL A 382 25.23 -4.24 -17.95
C VAL A 382 25.88 -5.61 -18.03
N ASP A 383 25.88 -6.16 -19.18
CA ASP A 383 26.75 -7.16 -19.88
C ASP A 383 27.57 -8.24 -19.15
N GLU A 384 27.25 -8.64 -17.94
CA GLU A 384 27.70 -9.91 -17.36
C GLU A 384 26.61 -10.52 -16.52
N PRO A 385 26.61 -11.81 -16.21
CA PRO A 385 25.60 -12.43 -15.35
C PRO A 385 25.80 -11.95 -13.90
N ALA A 386 25.64 -10.66 -13.72
CA ALA A 386 25.56 -10.02 -12.42
C ALA A 386 24.10 -10.07 -11.95
N PRO A 387 23.86 -10.15 -10.64
CA PRO A 387 22.54 -10.16 -10.08
C PRO A 387 21.73 -8.95 -10.56
N CYS A 388 20.44 -9.18 -10.82
CA CYS A 388 19.53 -8.16 -11.31
C CYS A 388 19.40 -6.97 -10.36
N PRO A 389 19.23 -5.73 -10.87
CA PRO A 389 19.06 -4.56 -10.02
C PRO A 389 17.76 -4.64 -9.25
N GLY A 390 17.81 -4.26 -7.97
CA GLY A 390 16.63 -4.16 -7.12
C GLY A 390 15.86 -5.46 -6.91
N MET A 391 16.55 -6.59 -6.93
CA MET A 391 15.94 -7.89 -6.76
C MET A 391 15.91 -8.31 -5.29
N ALA A 392 14.76 -8.73 -4.81
CA ALA A 392 14.61 -9.39 -3.53
C ALA A 392 14.10 -10.82 -3.74
N GLU A 393 14.77 -11.78 -3.18
CA GLU A 393 14.31 -13.16 -3.08
C GLU A 393 13.88 -13.42 -1.64
N ALA A 394 12.68 -13.93 -1.46
CA ALA A 394 12.27 -14.53 -0.21
C ALA A 394 12.24 -16.05 -0.38
N LEU A 395 13.22 -16.72 0.17
CA LEU A 395 13.23 -18.17 0.26
C LEU A 395 12.81 -18.60 1.65
N VAL A 396 11.90 -19.54 1.72
CA VAL A 396 11.55 -20.20 2.98
C VAL A 396 12.73 -21.04 3.42
N GLY A 397 13.36 -20.65 4.51
CA GLY A 397 14.50 -21.37 5.06
C GLY A 397 14.11 -22.45 6.06
N ASP A 398 15.06 -23.35 6.29
CA ASP A 398 14.96 -24.35 7.33
C ASP A 398 14.72 -23.68 8.71
N ILE A 399 13.69 -24.14 9.41
CA ILE A 399 13.45 -23.86 10.83
C ILE A 399 14.45 -24.69 11.63
#